data_8ab3a05650272edd4c8d98c2e27eae7d
#
_entry.id   8ab3a05650272edd4c8d98c2e27eae7d
#
_cell.length_a   1.000
_cell.length_b   1.000
_cell.length_c   1.000
_cell.angle_alpha   90.00
_cell.angle_beta   90.00
_cell.angle_gamma   90.00
#
_symmetry.space_group_name_H-M   'P 1'
#
loop_
_entity.id
_entity.type
_entity.pdbx_description
1 polymer ?
#
loop_
_entity_poly.entity_id
_entity_poly.type
_entity_poly.pdbx_seq_one_letter_code
_entity_poly.pdbx_strand_id
1 'polypeptide(L)'
;VWDALDVIIKDHPVMLNRAPTLHRLGIQAFEPVLVDGRALKLHPLNCTAFNADFDGDQMAIHVPLSAEAQAEARILMLSANNLLRPQDGGPVTVPTQDMVLGSYYLTMDRMGKDDIGAQTVWCEDAGDTNLTAQSIVDADEFLAANAALEKGQKPATFKPVHMYASEDEALMAYNDRAIGPHCPILVRRTLEVNGESVTRVVPSTPGRIIFNKNIPQDLGFVDRSDPEHICDYEITFTCGKKQLGQIVDRTINKHGFTVASEVLDAIKSTGYHNSTIAAITVSIADMTIPPKKYELVAASEQMVVDIENQYKMGFMTDHERYKQVVQVWEKTTDEVSTALQENLDRYNPIFMMADSGARGSMAQ
;
A
#
# COMPACT_ATOMS: atom_id res chain seq x y z
N VAL A 1 17.71 -41.47 -3.05
CA VAL A 1 17.98 -40.39 -4.05
C VAL A 1 17.72 -39.06 -3.42
N TRP A 2 16.57 -38.84 -2.79
CA TRP A 2 16.21 -37.58 -2.15
C TRP A 2 17.19 -37.17 -1.05
N ASP A 3 17.56 -38.10 -0.16
CA ASP A 3 18.51 -37.84 0.93
C ASP A 3 19.91 -37.44 0.38
N ALA A 4 20.35 -38.12 -0.70
CA ALA A 4 21.61 -37.78 -1.35
C ALA A 4 21.56 -36.41 -2.04
N LEU A 5 20.42 -36.07 -2.64
CA LEU A 5 20.22 -34.78 -3.30
C LEU A 5 20.19 -33.65 -2.25
N ASP A 6 19.53 -33.86 -1.13
CA ASP A 6 19.45 -32.87 -0.04
C ASP A 6 20.86 -32.52 0.51
N VAL A 7 21.74 -33.47 0.56
CA VAL A 7 23.14 -33.25 0.95
C VAL A 7 23.92 -32.45 -0.12
N ILE A 8 23.67 -32.74 -1.43
CA ILE A 8 24.41 -32.11 -2.53
C ILE A 8 23.98 -30.65 -2.75
N ILE A 9 22.69 -30.36 -2.62
CA ILE A 9 22.19 -29.01 -2.85
C ILE A 9 22.55 -28.03 -1.73
N LYS A 10 22.90 -28.55 -0.57
CA LYS A 10 23.30 -27.72 0.56
C LYS A 10 24.55 -26.92 0.20
N ASP A 11 24.44 -25.59 0.36
CA ASP A 11 25.50 -24.65 -0.01
C ASP A 11 25.87 -24.65 -1.52
N HIS A 12 25.01 -25.18 -2.40
CA HIS A 12 25.24 -25.17 -3.84
C HIS A 12 24.22 -24.26 -4.56
N PRO A 13 24.59 -23.01 -4.95
CA PRO A 13 23.67 -22.11 -5.60
C PRO A 13 23.30 -22.62 -7.01
N VAL A 14 22.08 -22.34 -7.43
CA VAL A 14 21.60 -22.55 -8.81
C VAL A 14 21.18 -21.23 -9.42
N MET A 15 21.32 -21.11 -10.73
CA MET A 15 20.86 -19.93 -11.47
C MET A 15 19.54 -20.22 -12.15
N LEU A 16 18.56 -19.32 -11.99
CA LEU A 16 17.31 -19.34 -12.74
C LEU A 16 17.34 -18.30 -13.85
N ASN A 17 16.81 -18.67 -15.00
CA ASN A 17 16.67 -17.79 -16.15
C ASN A 17 15.30 -17.92 -16.77
N ARG A 18 14.67 -16.79 -17.14
CA ARG A 18 13.49 -16.74 -17.98
C ARG A 18 13.80 -16.03 -19.29
N ALA A 19 13.50 -16.67 -20.41
CA ALA A 19 13.59 -16.05 -21.73
C ALA A 19 12.32 -15.20 -22.01
N PRO A 20 12.44 -14.02 -22.67
CA PRO A 20 13.68 -13.38 -23.11
C PRO A 20 14.41 -12.69 -21.95
N THR A 21 15.74 -12.80 -21.92
CA THR A 21 16.59 -12.13 -20.92
C THR A 21 16.83 -10.68 -21.37
N LEU A 22 15.98 -9.77 -20.92
CA LEU A 22 16.01 -8.37 -21.34
C LEU A 22 17.08 -7.54 -20.62
N HIS A 23 17.46 -7.93 -19.42
CA HIS A 23 18.45 -7.26 -18.59
C HIS A 23 19.12 -8.26 -17.62
N ARG A 24 20.16 -7.81 -16.93
CA ARG A 24 20.98 -8.68 -16.05
C ARG A 24 20.20 -9.42 -14.97
N LEU A 25 19.06 -8.87 -14.50
CA LEU A 25 18.22 -9.50 -13.47
C LEU A 25 17.33 -10.62 -14.02
N GLY A 26 17.33 -10.86 -15.35
CA GLY A 26 16.69 -12.01 -15.97
C GLY A 26 17.42 -13.32 -15.74
N ILE A 27 18.61 -13.28 -15.12
CA ILE A 27 19.36 -14.42 -14.58
C ILE A 27 19.77 -14.07 -13.17
N GLN A 28 19.34 -14.86 -12.18
CA GLN A 28 19.69 -14.67 -10.78
C GLN A 28 19.99 -16.01 -10.12
N ALA A 29 20.85 -15.98 -9.11
CA ALA A 29 21.21 -17.15 -8.32
C ALA A 29 20.33 -17.28 -7.09
N PHE A 30 20.02 -18.49 -6.72
CA PHE A 30 19.21 -18.86 -5.56
C PHE A 30 19.82 -20.07 -4.87
N GLU A 31 19.56 -20.20 -3.58
CA GLU A 31 19.79 -21.43 -2.84
C GLU A 31 18.57 -22.35 -3.06
N PRO A 32 18.77 -23.57 -3.61
CA PRO A 32 17.65 -24.44 -3.93
C PRO A 32 17.08 -25.11 -2.68
N VAL A 33 15.77 -25.29 -2.67
CA VAL A 33 15.03 -26.08 -1.67
C VAL A 33 14.21 -27.11 -2.41
N LEU A 34 14.26 -28.38 -1.95
CA LEU A 34 13.50 -29.46 -2.55
C LEU A 34 12.00 -29.31 -2.21
N VAL A 35 11.18 -29.44 -3.23
CA VAL A 35 9.72 -29.41 -3.12
C VAL A 35 9.11 -30.54 -3.95
N ASP A 36 7.95 -31.03 -3.52
CA ASP A 36 7.20 -32.01 -4.29
C ASP A 36 6.60 -31.37 -5.55
N GLY A 37 6.50 -32.17 -6.61
CA GLY A 37 5.93 -31.76 -7.88
C GLY A 37 6.98 -31.47 -8.97
N ARG A 38 6.51 -30.92 -10.10
CA ARG A 38 7.34 -30.64 -11.28
C ARG A 38 7.49 -29.15 -11.58
N ALA A 39 6.93 -28.28 -10.73
CA ALA A 39 6.95 -26.85 -10.92
C ALA A 39 8.06 -26.21 -10.08
N LEU A 40 8.68 -25.16 -10.63
CA LEU A 40 9.55 -24.26 -9.88
C LEU A 40 8.70 -23.32 -9.04
N LYS A 41 9.01 -23.19 -7.77
CA LYS A 41 8.39 -22.22 -6.87
C LYS A 41 9.28 -20.99 -6.79
N LEU A 42 8.92 -19.96 -7.54
CA LEU A 42 9.63 -18.68 -7.53
C LEU A 42 9.08 -17.77 -6.44
N HIS A 43 9.98 -17.05 -5.76
CA HIS A 43 9.57 -16.04 -4.79
C HIS A 43 8.80 -14.90 -5.46
N PRO A 44 7.61 -14.51 -4.99
CA PRO A 44 6.75 -13.52 -5.66
C PRO A 44 7.41 -12.17 -5.94
N LEU A 45 8.28 -11.69 -5.06
CA LEU A 45 8.99 -10.42 -5.25
C LEU A 45 9.97 -10.44 -6.43
N ASN A 46 10.43 -11.61 -6.87
CA ASN A 46 11.32 -11.76 -8.01
C ASN A 46 10.59 -11.81 -9.36
N CYS A 47 9.26 -11.96 -9.36
CA CYS A 47 8.46 -11.99 -10.59
C CYS A 47 8.67 -10.75 -11.44
N THR A 48 8.79 -9.58 -10.82
CA THR A 48 9.03 -8.32 -11.54
C THR A 48 10.38 -8.33 -12.26
N ALA A 49 11.44 -8.82 -11.64
CA ALA A 49 12.77 -8.89 -12.22
C ALA A 49 12.84 -9.85 -13.42
N PHE A 50 12.18 -10.99 -13.34
CA PHE A 50 12.09 -11.98 -14.41
C PHE A 50 10.99 -11.65 -15.44
N ASN A 51 10.14 -10.68 -15.16
CA ASN A 51 8.88 -10.44 -15.88
C ASN A 51 8.08 -11.75 -16.02
N ALA A 52 8.01 -12.52 -14.93
CA ALA A 52 7.37 -13.83 -14.85
C ALA A 52 6.02 -13.75 -14.15
N ASP A 53 5.10 -14.58 -14.60
CA ASP A 53 3.84 -14.86 -13.91
C ASP A 53 3.64 -16.38 -13.78
N PHE A 54 2.55 -16.80 -13.16
CA PHE A 54 2.30 -18.21 -12.87
C PHE A 54 1.22 -18.82 -13.77
N ASP A 55 1.09 -18.34 -15.00
CA ASP A 55 0.11 -18.80 -15.99
C ASP A 55 0.62 -19.95 -16.89
N GLY A 56 1.86 -20.41 -16.66
CA GLY A 56 2.49 -21.48 -17.45
C GLY A 56 3.87 -21.10 -17.99
N ASP A 57 4.45 -19.99 -17.49
CA ASP A 57 5.81 -19.59 -17.84
C ASP A 57 6.83 -20.70 -17.58
N GLN A 58 7.83 -20.79 -18.46
CA GLN A 58 8.94 -21.73 -18.33
C GLN A 58 10.20 -20.99 -17.92
N MET A 59 11.00 -21.62 -17.05
CA MET A 59 12.31 -21.13 -16.63
C MET A 59 13.36 -22.24 -16.75
N ALA A 60 14.59 -21.84 -17.06
CA ALA A 60 15.74 -22.74 -17.07
C ALA A 60 16.48 -22.69 -15.74
N ILE A 61 16.95 -23.84 -15.27
CA ILE A 61 17.86 -23.97 -14.13
C ILE A 61 19.25 -24.27 -14.67
N HIS A 62 20.22 -23.45 -14.25
CA HIS A 62 21.62 -23.65 -14.57
C HIS A 62 22.41 -23.97 -13.29
N VAL A 63 23.21 -25.04 -13.31
CA VAL A 63 23.99 -25.49 -12.18
C VAL A 63 25.46 -25.15 -12.40
N PRO A 64 26.06 -24.21 -11.66
CA PRO A 64 27.48 -23.92 -11.75
C PRO A 64 28.30 -25.09 -11.23
N LEU A 65 29.26 -25.57 -12.04
CA LEU A 65 30.03 -26.80 -11.69
C LEU A 65 31.35 -26.50 -11.02
N SER A 66 32.05 -25.41 -11.40
CA SER A 66 33.35 -25.08 -10.81
C SER A 66 33.18 -24.23 -9.52
N ALA A 67 34.20 -24.29 -8.65
CA ALA A 67 34.19 -23.48 -7.43
C ALA A 67 34.16 -21.97 -7.71
N GLU A 68 34.84 -21.54 -8.77
CA GLU A 68 34.89 -20.16 -9.20
C GLU A 68 33.47 -19.71 -9.68
N ALA A 69 32.79 -20.54 -10.50
CA ALA A 69 31.46 -20.24 -10.95
C ALA A 69 30.42 -20.20 -9.82
N GLN A 70 30.57 -21.10 -8.82
CA GLN A 70 29.74 -21.08 -7.61
C GLN A 70 29.97 -19.80 -6.78
N ALA A 71 31.24 -19.38 -6.64
CA ALA A 71 31.59 -18.16 -5.92
C ALA A 71 31.01 -16.91 -6.64
N GLU A 72 31.14 -16.84 -7.97
CA GLU A 72 30.52 -15.74 -8.75
C GLU A 72 29.00 -15.73 -8.63
N ALA A 73 28.35 -16.89 -8.73
CA ALA A 73 26.90 -17.01 -8.55
C ALA A 73 26.45 -16.50 -7.16
N ARG A 74 27.19 -16.85 -6.12
CA ARG A 74 26.88 -16.46 -4.74
C ARG A 74 27.15 -14.98 -4.44
N ILE A 75 28.27 -14.45 -4.91
CA ILE A 75 28.69 -13.07 -4.59
C ILE A 75 28.00 -12.06 -5.49
N LEU A 76 27.94 -12.31 -6.79
CA LEU A 76 27.48 -11.32 -7.79
C LEU A 76 26.04 -11.52 -8.21
N MET A 77 25.52 -12.76 -8.23
CA MET A 77 24.23 -13.07 -8.86
C MET A 77 23.13 -13.44 -7.88
N LEU A 78 23.43 -13.58 -6.58
CA LEU A 78 22.42 -13.93 -5.58
C LEU A 78 21.29 -12.88 -5.59
N SER A 79 20.06 -13.34 -5.62
CA SER A 79 18.87 -12.47 -5.68
C SER A 79 18.82 -11.45 -4.53
N ALA A 80 19.18 -11.87 -3.31
CA ALA A 80 19.22 -11.00 -2.15
C ALA A 80 20.20 -9.82 -2.27
N ASN A 81 21.27 -9.96 -3.09
CA ASN A 81 22.26 -8.91 -3.35
C ASN A 81 21.90 -8.01 -4.55
N ASN A 82 20.85 -8.37 -5.31
CA ASN A 82 20.45 -7.69 -6.53
C ASN A 82 19.05 -7.07 -6.42
N LEU A 83 18.84 -6.30 -5.36
CA LEU A 83 17.54 -5.66 -5.09
C LEU A 83 17.35 -4.33 -5.85
N LEU A 84 18.39 -3.80 -6.50
CA LEU A 84 18.36 -2.50 -7.18
C LEU A 84 18.31 -2.65 -8.70
N ARG A 85 17.52 -1.80 -9.35
CA ARG A 85 17.49 -1.67 -10.81
C ARG A 85 18.78 -1.03 -11.33
N PRO A 86 19.39 -1.57 -12.37
CA PRO A 86 20.59 -0.97 -12.96
C PRO A 86 20.33 0.35 -13.70
N GLN A 87 19.09 0.64 -14.04
CA GLN A 87 18.68 1.81 -14.81
C GLN A 87 18.68 3.10 -14.01
N ASP A 88 18.11 3.07 -12.80
CA ASP A 88 17.85 4.23 -11.98
C ASP A 88 18.33 4.07 -10.53
N GLY A 89 18.87 2.91 -10.19
CA GLY A 89 19.30 2.61 -8.81
C GLY A 89 18.17 2.44 -7.81
N GLY A 90 16.92 2.53 -8.24
CA GLY A 90 15.76 2.28 -7.38
C GLY A 90 15.53 0.78 -7.12
N PRO A 91 14.75 0.43 -6.10
CA PRO A 91 14.47 -0.97 -5.79
C PRO A 91 13.67 -1.64 -6.93
N VAL A 92 14.10 -2.85 -7.33
CA VAL A 92 13.38 -3.69 -8.30
C VAL A 92 12.35 -4.58 -7.61
N THR A 93 12.70 -5.07 -6.41
CA THR A 93 11.86 -5.93 -5.58
C THR A 93 10.94 -5.07 -4.73
N VAL A 94 9.87 -4.58 -5.33
CA VAL A 94 8.83 -3.81 -4.64
C VAL A 94 7.60 -4.68 -4.51
N PRO A 95 6.89 -4.66 -3.37
CA PRO A 95 5.62 -5.34 -3.22
C PRO A 95 4.62 -4.94 -4.31
N THR A 96 3.85 -5.90 -4.81
CA THR A 96 2.86 -5.71 -5.89
C THR A 96 1.54 -6.40 -5.56
N GLN A 97 0.49 -6.03 -6.26
CA GLN A 97 -0.83 -6.67 -6.21
C GLN A 97 -1.32 -6.91 -4.76
N ASP A 98 -1.59 -8.15 -4.36
CA ASP A 98 -2.17 -8.49 -3.06
C ASP A 98 -1.27 -8.11 -1.88
N MET A 99 0.04 -8.07 -2.06
CA MET A 99 0.96 -7.57 -1.02
C MET A 99 0.73 -6.09 -0.73
N VAL A 100 0.50 -5.30 -1.80
CA VAL A 100 0.17 -3.86 -1.67
C VAL A 100 -1.22 -3.69 -1.07
N LEU A 101 -2.20 -4.43 -1.58
CA LEU A 101 -3.59 -4.32 -1.13
C LEU A 101 -3.73 -4.68 0.34
N GLY A 102 -3.08 -5.77 0.80
CA GLY A 102 -3.11 -6.16 2.21
C GLY A 102 -2.38 -5.16 3.13
N SER A 103 -1.27 -4.59 2.68
CA SER A 103 -0.56 -3.54 3.42
C SER A 103 -1.37 -2.24 3.48
N TYR A 104 -2.01 -1.87 2.38
CA TYR A 104 -2.91 -0.73 2.29
C TYR A 104 -4.10 -0.90 3.25
N TYR A 105 -4.81 -2.04 3.17
CA TYR A 105 -5.90 -2.36 4.06
C TYR A 105 -5.48 -2.29 5.53
N LEU A 106 -4.33 -2.87 5.88
CA LEU A 106 -3.85 -2.90 7.26
C LEU A 106 -3.52 -1.51 7.81
N THR A 107 -3.01 -0.62 6.97
CA THR A 107 -2.58 0.73 7.37
C THR A 107 -3.65 1.81 7.21
N MET A 108 -4.81 1.48 6.65
CA MET A 108 -5.96 2.38 6.62
C MET A 108 -6.39 2.76 8.03
N ASP A 109 -6.97 3.94 8.14
CA ASP A 109 -7.73 4.37 9.31
C ASP A 109 -9.22 4.47 8.93
N ARG A 110 -10.07 4.01 9.80
CA ARG A 110 -11.52 4.11 9.65
C ARG A 110 -12.05 4.98 10.76
N MET A 111 -12.51 6.16 10.36
CA MET A 111 -13.18 7.06 11.28
C MET A 111 -14.70 6.87 11.09
N GLY A 112 -15.37 6.16 11.99
CA GLY A 112 -16.80 6.00 11.90
C GLY A 112 -17.36 4.88 12.78
N LYS A 113 -18.69 4.81 12.83
CA LYS A 113 -19.46 3.87 13.66
C LYS A 113 -19.40 2.41 13.20
N ASP A 114 -18.87 2.17 11.99
CA ASP A 114 -18.95 0.86 11.33
C ASP A 114 -17.80 -0.09 11.70
N ASP A 115 -16.82 0.36 12.48
CA ASP A 115 -15.75 -0.50 12.95
C ASP A 115 -16.12 -1.17 14.28
N ILE A 116 -15.79 -2.46 14.41
CA ILE A 116 -16.11 -3.24 15.61
C ILE A 116 -15.40 -2.59 16.81
N GLY A 117 -16.20 -2.16 17.79
CA GLY A 117 -15.68 -1.50 19.01
C GLY A 117 -15.17 -0.07 18.79
N ALA A 118 -15.31 0.50 17.59
CA ALA A 118 -14.88 1.86 17.32
C ALA A 118 -15.83 2.86 18.01
N GLN A 119 -15.44 3.32 19.17
CA GLN A 119 -15.96 4.55 19.74
C GLN A 119 -14.94 5.64 19.43
N THR A 120 -15.10 6.31 18.31
CA THR A 120 -14.32 7.50 18.00
C THR A 120 -14.97 8.69 18.66
N VAL A 121 -14.20 9.48 19.34
CA VAL A 121 -14.67 10.67 20.04
C VAL A 121 -13.83 11.87 19.64
N TRP A 122 -14.46 13.00 19.71
CA TRP A 122 -13.79 14.27 19.54
C TRP A 122 -13.02 14.66 20.82
N CYS A 123 -11.90 15.34 20.63
CA CYS A 123 -11.16 16.00 21.70
C CYS A 123 -10.92 17.46 21.35
N GLU A 124 -11.22 18.37 22.26
CA GLU A 124 -11.08 19.81 22.04
C GLU A 124 -9.62 20.23 21.86
N ASP A 125 -8.69 19.53 22.52
CA ASP A 125 -7.28 19.80 22.42
C ASP A 125 -6.50 18.66 21.74
N ALA A 126 -6.08 18.91 20.50
CA ALA A 126 -5.34 17.93 19.70
C ALA A 126 -3.94 17.61 20.24
N GLY A 127 -3.39 18.48 21.07
CA GLY A 127 -2.05 18.35 21.68
C GLY A 127 -2.04 17.64 23.02
N ASP A 128 -3.20 17.49 23.67
CA ASP A 128 -3.26 16.94 25.01
C ASP A 128 -3.11 15.41 25.02
N THR A 129 -1.98 14.94 25.55
CA THR A 129 -1.71 13.50 25.76
C THR A 129 -2.35 12.96 27.05
N ASN A 130 -2.88 13.82 27.92
CA ASN A 130 -3.58 13.47 29.13
C ASN A 130 -5.09 13.62 28.94
N LEU A 131 -5.68 12.80 28.10
CA LEU A 131 -7.12 12.78 27.86
C LEU A 131 -7.88 12.50 29.16
N THR A 132 -8.70 13.48 29.57
CA THR A 132 -9.67 13.30 30.66
C THR A 132 -11.05 13.03 30.06
N ALA A 133 -11.93 12.38 30.81
CA ALA A 133 -13.31 12.11 30.39
C ALA A 133 -14.09 13.40 30.03
N GLN A 134 -13.66 14.55 30.53
CA GLN A 134 -14.29 15.85 30.28
C GLN A 134 -13.87 16.50 28.95
N SER A 135 -12.75 16.07 28.39
CA SER A 135 -12.27 16.54 27.07
C SER A 135 -12.77 15.70 25.90
N ILE A 136 -13.63 14.73 26.15
CA ILE A 136 -14.13 13.78 25.16
C ILE A 136 -15.62 14.07 24.90
N VAL A 137 -15.95 14.26 23.63
CA VAL A 137 -17.32 14.50 23.13
C VAL A 137 -17.81 13.28 22.36
N ASP A 138 -19.10 12.99 22.36
CA ASP A 138 -19.70 11.86 21.66
C ASP A 138 -19.45 11.96 20.13
N ALA A 139 -19.28 10.81 19.49
CA ALA A 139 -19.03 10.71 18.06
C ALA A 139 -20.14 11.34 17.20
N ASP A 140 -21.40 11.29 17.66
CA ASP A 140 -22.53 11.92 16.96
C ASP A 140 -22.45 13.45 17.02
N GLU A 141 -22.06 13.99 18.14
CA GLU A 141 -21.87 15.43 18.34
C GLU A 141 -20.68 15.95 17.50
N PHE A 142 -19.61 15.16 17.41
CA PHE A 142 -18.49 15.44 16.51
C PHE A 142 -18.88 15.46 15.04
N LEU A 143 -19.62 14.45 14.57
CA LEU A 143 -20.06 14.37 13.18
C LEU A 143 -21.00 15.54 12.83
N ALA A 144 -21.91 15.91 13.73
CA ALA A 144 -22.79 17.05 13.57
C ALA A 144 -22.00 18.38 13.54
N ALA A 145 -21.01 18.55 14.40
CA ALA A 145 -20.15 19.73 14.42
C ALA A 145 -19.32 19.86 13.16
N ASN A 146 -18.75 18.75 12.64
CA ASN A 146 -17.99 18.77 11.37
C ASN A 146 -18.89 18.99 10.13
N ALA A 147 -20.14 18.53 10.16
CA ALA A 147 -21.09 18.79 9.09
C ALA A 147 -21.53 20.26 9.03
N ALA A 148 -21.44 20.99 10.14
CA ALA A 148 -21.81 22.40 10.26
C ALA A 148 -20.65 23.38 9.95
N LEU A 149 -19.44 22.87 9.63
CA LEU A 149 -18.27 23.72 9.37
C LEU A 149 -18.43 24.57 8.10
N GLU A 150 -18.19 25.87 8.23
CA GLU A 150 -18.12 26.80 7.11
C GLU A 150 -16.83 26.61 6.30
N LYS A 151 -16.87 26.98 4.99
CA LYS A 151 -15.68 26.93 4.11
C LYS A 151 -14.53 27.72 4.70
N GLY A 152 -13.45 27.03 5.07
CA GLY A 152 -12.21 27.62 5.59
C GLY A 152 -11.94 27.34 7.08
N GLN A 153 -12.87 26.76 7.81
CA GLN A 153 -12.62 26.29 9.17
C GLN A 153 -11.89 24.93 9.13
N LYS A 154 -10.94 24.74 10.03
CA LYS A 154 -10.25 23.46 10.16
C LYS A 154 -11.18 22.47 10.86
N PRO A 155 -11.32 21.23 10.34
CA PRO A 155 -12.07 20.20 11.04
C PRO A 155 -11.39 19.90 12.37
N ALA A 156 -12.21 19.59 13.34
CA ALA A 156 -11.71 19.13 14.62
C ALA A 156 -10.95 17.81 14.48
N THR A 157 -9.99 17.59 15.33
CA THR A 157 -9.13 16.41 15.27
C THR A 157 -9.79 15.27 16.04
N PHE A 158 -9.94 14.11 15.43
CA PHE A 158 -10.37 12.89 16.08
C PHE A 158 -9.31 12.42 17.05
N LYS A 159 -9.75 12.07 18.28
CA LYS A 159 -8.93 11.28 19.19
C LYS A 159 -9.65 10.00 19.59
N PRO A 160 -8.93 8.87 19.67
CA PRO A 160 -9.50 7.58 19.98
C PRO A 160 -9.91 7.49 21.46
N VAL A 161 -10.98 6.74 21.75
CA VAL A 161 -11.45 6.49 23.11
C VAL A 161 -10.67 5.38 23.80
N HIS A 162 -10.27 4.36 23.03
CA HIS A 162 -9.58 3.20 23.58
C HIS A 162 -8.11 3.51 23.83
N MET A 163 -7.70 3.39 25.08
CA MET A 163 -6.32 3.60 25.52
C MET A 163 -5.76 2.30 26.10
N TYR A 164 -4.59 1.92 25.62
CA TYR A 164 -3.91 0.69 26.02
C TYR A 164 -2.57 1.01 26.67
N ALA A 165 -2.22 0.24 27.71
CA ALA A 165 -0.97 0.42 28.43
C ALA A 165 0.26 -0.09 27.66
N SER A 166 0.06 -0.95 26.66
CA SER A 166 1.13 -1.47 25.79
C SER A 166 0.61 -1.84 24.40
N GLU A 167 1.55 -2.00 23.45
CA GLU A 167 1.26 -2.53 22.12
C GLU A 167 0.65 -3.93 22.18
N ASP A 168 1.15 -4.78 23.08
CA ASP A 168 0.68 -6.17 23.20
C ASP A 168 -0.74 -6.24 23.78
N GLU A 169 -1.11 -5.35 24.69
CA GLU A 169 -2.49 -5.23 25.18
C GLU A 169 -3.44 -4.83 24.05
N ALA A 170 -3.05 -3.86 23.21
CA ALA A 170 -3.85 -3.47 22.06
C ALA A 170 -4.01 -4.62 21.04
N LEU A 171 -2.97 -5.39 20.81
CA LEU A 171 -3.03 -6.57 19.94
C LEU A 171 -3.82 -7.73 20.53
N MET A 172 -3.82 -7.90 21.85
CA MET A 172 -4.72 -8.85 22.52
C MET A 172 -6.20 -8.45 22.31
N ALA A 173 -6.53 -7.19 22.50
CA ALA A 173 -7.89 -6.69 22.23
C ALA A 173 -8.31 -6.87 20.77
N TYR A 174 -7.38 -6.70 19.83
CA TYR A 174 -7.61 -6.99 18.42
C TYR A 174 -7.84 -8.50 18.17
N ASN A 175 -7.01 -9.37 18.75
CA ASN A 175 -7.16 -10.83 18.60
C ASN A 175 -8.46 -11.34 19.21
N ASP A 176 -8.89 -10.76 20.33
CA ASP A 176 -10.19 -11.06 20.99
C ASP A 176 -11.38 -10.43 20.24
N ARG A 177 -11.13 -9.74 19.13
CA ARG A 177 -12.15 -9.04 18.31
C ARG A 177 -12.94 -7.98 19.09
N ALA A 178 -12.36 -7.43 20.13
CA ALA A 178 -12.93 -6.29 20.84
C ALA A 178 -12.82 -4.99 20.05
N ILE A 179 -11.76 -4.87 19.23
CA ILE A 179 -11.52 -3.75 18.32
C ILE A 179 -11.16 -4.27 16.91
N GLY A 180 -11.50 -3.50 15.88
CA GLY A 180 -11.11 -3.79 14.50
C GLY A 180 -9.69 -3.31 14.17
N PRO A 181 -9.14 -3.74 13.00
CA PRO A 181 -7.78 -3.37 12.60
C PRO A 181 -7.61 -1.87 12.32
N HIS A 182 -8.68 -1.18 11.96
CA HIS A 182 -8.69 0.24 11.59
C HIS A 182 -9.17 1.15 12.72
N CYS A 183 -9.49 0.56 13.89
CA CYS A 183 -9.98 1.32 15.03
C CYS A 183 -8.90 2.27 15.54
N PRO A 184 -9.16 3.59 15.63
CA PRO A 184 -8.22 4.52 16.23
C PRO A 184 -8.08 4.21 17.74
N ILE A 185 -6.84 4.09 18.18
CA ILE A 185 -6.49 3.79 19.58
C ILE A 185 -5.34 4.68 20.07
N LEU A 186 -5.25 4.84 21.37
CA LEU A 186 -4.09 5.43 22.03
C LEU A 186 -3.27 4.32 22.69
N VAL A 187 -1.98 4.30 22.43
CA VAL A 187 -1.08 3.29 23.00
C VAL A 187 0.06 3.97 23.72
N ARG A 188 0.33 3.54 24.96
CA ARG A 188 1.52 3.96 25.68
C ARG A 188 2.73 3.22 25.12
N ARG A 189 3.69 3.99 24.63
CA ARG A 189 4.94 3.48 24.06
C ARG A 189 6.12 4.01 24.86
N THR A 190 7.05 3.12 25.18
CA THR A 190 8.28 3.46 25.89
C THR A 190 9.47 3.11 25.00
N LEU A 191 10.34 4.06 24.75
CA LEU A 191 11.58 3.88 24.01
C LEU A 191 12.75 4.35 24.85
N GLU A 192 13.90 3.68 24.71
CA GLU A 192 15.16 4.11 25.27
C GLU A 192 15.88 5.03 24.27
N VAL A 193 16.06 6.27 24.64
CA VAL A 193 16.74 7.27 23.82
C VAL A 193 17.91 7.84 24.64
N ASN A 194 19.13 7.69 24.14
CA ASN A 194 20.36 8.15 24.81
C ASN A 194 20.55 7.63 26.26
N GLY A 195 19.99 6.45 26.57
CA GLY A 195 20.04 5.84 27.91
C GLY A 195 18.98 6.32 28.89
N GLU A 196 18.06 7.16 28.45
CA GLU A 196 16.87 7.58 29.19
C GLU A 196 15.62 6.89 28.62
N SER A 197 14.75 6.41 29.50
CA SER A 197 13.48 5.80 29.12
C SER A 197 12.42 6.89 28.94
N VAL A 198 12.00 7.12 27.72
CA VAL A 198 10.95 8.09 27.38
C VAL A 198 9.64 7.35 27.14
N THR A 199 8.60 7.69 27.87
CA THR A 199 7.28 7.10 27.72
C THR A 199 6.29 8.16 27.25
N ARG A 200 5.55 7.85 26.16
CA ARG A 200 4.51 8.72 25.63
C ARG A 200 3.29 7.91 25.19
N VAL A 201 2.18 8.60 25.06
CA VAL A 201 0.94 8.06 24.50
C VAL A 201 0.86 8.48 23.04
N VAL A 202 0.80 7.48 22.15
CA VAL A 202 0.86 7.68 20.70
C VAL A 202 -0.46 7.23 20.07
N PRO A 203 -1.08 8.05 19.21
CA PRO A 203 -2.26 7.64 18.44
C PRO A 203 -1.86 6.66 17.32
N SER A 204 -2.60 5.58 17.19
CA SER A 204 -2.35 4.56 16.16
C SER A 204 -3.61 3.74 15.88
N THR A 205 -3.48 2.70 15.06
CA THR A 205 -4.47 1.64 14.89
C THR A 205 -3.80 0.28 15.10
N PRO A 206 -4.54 -0.78 15.48
CA PRO A 206 -3.96 -2.12 15.61
C PRO A 206 -3.24 -2.57 14.36
N GLY A 207 -3.80 -2.27 13.18
CA GLY A 207 -3.18 -2.59 11.90
C GLY A 207 -1.84 -1.89 11.68
N ARG A 208 -1.73 -0.60 12.00
CA ARG A 208 -0.46 0.15 11.93
C ARG A 208 0.57 -0.39 12.91
N ILE A 209 0.17 -0.81 14.10
CA ILE A 209 1.08 -1.44 15.07
C ILE A 209 1.66 -2.74 14.48
N ILE A 210 0.81 -3.62 13.92
CA ILE A 210 1.25 -4.87 13.27
C ILE A 210 2.22 -4.57 12.13
N PHE A 211 1.91 -3.57 11.31
CA PHE A 211 2.76 -3.20 10.18
C PHE A 211 4.12 -2.65 10.63
N ASN A 212 4.13 -1.76 11.62
CA ASN A 212 5.35 -1.15 12.16
C ASN A 212 6.27 -2.15 12.89
N LYS A 213 5.74 -3.25 13.43
CA LYS A 213 6.57 -4.34 14.02
C LYS A 213 7.51 -4.98 13.00
N ASN A 214 7.14 -4.96 11.72
CA ASN A 214 7.91 -5.57 10.63
C ASN A 214 8.92 -4.61 9.97
N ILE A 215 8.98 -3.35 10.42
CA ILE A 215 9.75 -2.29 9.78
C ILE A 215 10.71 -1.67 10.80
N PRO A 216 11.97 -1.42 10.44
CA PRO A 216 12.89 -0.66 11.29
C PRO A 216 12.29 0.71 11.64
N GLN A 217 12.36 1.07 12.93
CA GLN A 217 11.73 2.29 13.45
C GLN A 217 12.69 3.49 13.42
N ASP A 218 13.57 3.55 12.43
CA ASP A 218 14.57 4.60 12.28
C ASP A 218 14.70 5.09 10.83
N LEU A 219 13.74 4.78 9.95
CA LEU A 219 13.80 5.08 8.51
C LEU A 219 13.71 6.59 8.18
N GLY A 220 13.36 7.43 9.15
CA GLY A 220 13.32 8.89 9.00
C GLY A 220 12.06 9.41 8.31
N PHE A 221 10.93 8.71 8.45
CA PHE A 221 9.62 9.27 8.12
C PHE A 221 9.11 10.19 9.22
N VAL A 222 9.59 10.00 10.44
CA VAL A 222 9.31 10.84 11.61
C VAL A 222 10.56 11.59 12.00
N ASP A 223 10.42 12.90 12.24
CA ASP A 223 11.51 13.73 12.79
C ASP A 223 11.61 13.48 14.30
N ARG A 224 12.60 12.68 14.69
CA ARG A 224 12.86 12.34 16.08
C ARG A 224 13.75 13.36 16.81
N SER A 225 14.08 14.47 16.15
CA SER A 225 14.76 15.61 16.79
C SER A 225 13.82 16.35 17.74
N ASP A 226 12.51 16.27 17.49
CA ASP A 226 11.50 16.83 18.37
C ASP A 226 11.15 15.84 19.49
N PRO A 227 11.29 16.25 20.77
CA PRO A 227 10.92 15.42 21.91
C PRO A 227 9.48 14.93 21.88
N GLU A 228 8.58 15.64 21.21
CA GLU A 228 7.15 15.25 21.11
C GLU A 228 6.93 14.03 20.23
N HIS A 229 7.77 13.85 19.20
CA HIS A 229 7.63 12.78 18.19
C HIS A 229 8.58 11.59 18.37
N ILE A 230 9.37 11.56 19.45
CA ILE A 230 10.37 10.50 19.69
C ILE A 230 9.73 9.11 19.71
N CYS A 231 8.54 8.96 20.33
CA CYS A 231 7.85 7.70 20.47
C CYS A 231 6.90 7.36 19.32
N ASP A 232 6.76 8.23 18.32
CA ASP A 232 5.86 8.00 17.19
C ASP A 232 6.32 6.81 16.35
N TYR A 233 5.35 6.15 15.71
CA TYR A 233 5.64 5.10 14.73
C TYR A 233 6.16 5.72 13.44
N GLU A 234 7.09 5.02 12.77
CA GLU A 234 7.57 5.45 11.45
C GLU A 234 6.44 5.53 10.42
N ILE A 235 5.49 4.61 10.48
CA ILE A 235 4.37 4.57 9.54
C ILE A 235 3.09 4.96 10.28
N THR A 236 2.67 6.19 10.04
CA THR A 236 1.43 6.79 10.56
C THR A 236 0.40 7.06 9.46
N PHE A 237 0.76 6.77 8.22
CA PHE A 237 -0.05 6.99 7.01
C PHE A 237 -0.43 5.68 6.34
N THR A 238 -1.35 5.74 5.38
CA THR A 238 -1.78 4.58 4.59
C THR A 238 -0.71 4.21 3.57
N CYS A 239 -0.30 2.94 3.53
CA CYS A 239 0.79 2.45 2.70
C CYS A 239 0.28 1.87 1.39
N GLY A 240 0.32 2.65 0.31
CA GLY A 240 0.18 2.15 -1.06
C GLY A 240 1.53 1.74 -1.67
N LYS A 241 1.50 1.35 -2.95
CA LYS A 241 2.68 0.89 -3.69
C LYS A 241 3.85 1.87 -3.66
N LYS A 242 3.56 3.17 -3.80
CA LYS A 242 4.58 4.23 -3.79
C LYS A 242 5.28 4.33 -2.43
N GLN A 243 4.50 4.32 -1.35
CA GLN A 243 5.03 4.39 0.01
C GLN A 243 5.84 3.13 0.36
N LEU A 244 5.36 1.94 -0.03
CA LEU A 244 6.13 0.69 0.14
C LEU A 244 7.47 0.75 -0.60
N GLY A 245 7.50 1.28 -1.82
CA GLY A 245 8.75 1.52 -2.54
C GLY A 245 9.71 2.43 -1.80
N GLN A 246 9.22 3.50 -1.18
CA GLN A 246 10.02 4.42 -0.37
C GLN A 246 10.55 3.75 0.92
N ILE A 247 9.75 2.90 1.56
CA ILE A 247 10.17 2.13 2.75
C ILE A 247 11.35 1.21 2.38
N VAL A 248 11.21 0.47 1.28
CA VAL A 248 12.27 -0.44 0.81
C VAL A 248 13.54 0.33 0.46
N ASP A 249 13.42 1.43 -0.29
CA ASP A 249 14.55 2.26 -0.67
C ASP A 249 15.32 2.83 0.55
N ARG A 250 14.59 3.41 1.51
CA ARG A 250 15.19 3.90 2.76
C ARG A 250 15.82 2.79 3.59
N THR A 251 15.21 1.60 3.62
CA THR A 251 15.77 0.44 4.34
C THR A 251 17.07 -0.01 3.70
N ILE A 252 17.14 -0.11 2.37
CA ILE A 252 18.37 -0.46 1.65
C ILE A 252 19.47 0.55 1.94
N ASN A 253 19.15 1.84 1.83
CA ASN A 253 20.13 2.91 2.01
C ASN A 253 20.68 2.99 3.44
N LYS A 254 19.87 2.66 4.45
CA LYS A 254 20.26 2.79 5.86
C LYS A 254 20.82 1.51 6.47
N HIS A 255 20.20 0.39 6.17
CA HIS A 255 20.50 -0.90 6.81
C HIS A 255 21.15 -1.92 5.86
N GLY A 256 21.21 -1.64 4.55
CA GLY A 256 21.78 -2.54 3.56
C GLY A 256 20.82 -3.66 3.11
N PHE A 257 21.33 -4.54 2.25
CA PHE A 257 20.51 -5.55 1.56
C PHE A 257 19.99 -6.65 2.47
N THR A 258 20.72 -7.06 3.50
CA THR A 258 20.33 -8.16 4.39
C THR A 258 19.05 -7.80 5.15
N VAL A 259 19.05 -6.67 5.83
CA VAL A 259 17.87 -6.20 6.57
C VAL A 259 16.72 -5.88 5.62
N ALA A 260 17.02 -5.31 4.44
CA ALA A 260 15.99 -5.03 3.44
C ALA A 260 15.31 -6.30 2.92
N SER A 261 16.02 -7.41 2.77
CA SER A 261 15.41 -8.68 2.37
C SER A 261 14.50 -9.25 3.45
N GLU A 262 14.87 -9.14 4.72
CA GLU A 262 14.03 -9.55 5.86
C GLU A 262 12.75 -8.70 5.94
N VAL A 263 12.87 -7.38 5.77
CA VAL A 263 11.72 -6.45 5.74
C VAL A 263 10.80 -6.75 4.57
N LEU A 264 11.36 -7.04 3.39
CA LEU A 264 10.57 -7.42 2.20
C LEU A 264 9.79 -8.71 2.43
N ASP A 265 10.40 -9.72 3.05
CA ASP A 265 9.73 -10.98 3.40
C ASP A 265 8.63 -10.77 4.44
N ALA A 266 8.86 -9.93 5.42
CA ALA A 266 7.86 -9.57 6.41
C ALA A 266 6.67 -8.82 5.79
N ILE A 267 6.93 -7.84 4.91
CA ILE A 267 5.88 -7.12 4.17
C ILE A 267 5.10 -8.08 3.26
N LYS A 268 5.78 -8.96 2.54
CA LYS A 268 5.15 -9.99 1.70
C LYS A 268 4.19 -10.86 2.51
N SER A 269 4.67 -11.43 3.60
CA SER A 269 3.90 -12.33 4.47
C SER A 269 2.70 -11.63 5.09
N THR A 270 2.91 -10.44 5.65
CA THR A 270 1.87 -9.61 6.25
C THR A 270 0.86 -9.14 5.21
N GLY A 271 1.32 -8.73 4.02
CA GLY A 271 0.47 -8.28 2.93
C GLY A 271 -0.48 -9.39 2.45
N TYR A 272 0.02 -10.57 2.13
CA TYR A 272 -0.82 -11.70 1.72
C TYR A 272 -1.78 -12.15 2.82
N HIS A 273 -1.31 -12.24 4.06
CA HIS A 273 -2.16 -12.63 5.19
C HIS A 273 -3.34 -11.67 5.36
N ASN A 274 -3.05 -10.37 5.37
CA ASN A 274 -4.10 -9.36 5.58
C ASN A 274 -5.00 -9.18 4.34
N SER A 275 -4.49 -9.36 3.13
CA SER A 275 -5.33 -9.41 1.93
C SER A 275 -6.33 -10.56 1.98
N THR A 276 -5.89 -11.74 2.47
CA THR A 276 -6.76 -12.90 2.66
C THR A 276 -7.83 -12.65 3.72
N ILE A 277 -7.46 -12.07 4.87
CA ILE A 277 -8.41 -11.79 5.96
C ILE A 277 -9.39 -10.68 5.55
N ALA A 278 -8.93 -9.66 4.84
CA ALA A 278 -9.75 -8.56 4.37
C ALA A 278 -10.84 -9.01 3.41
N ALA A 279 -10.64 -10.16 2.73
CA ALA A 279 -11.58 -10.77 1.79
C ALA A 279 -12.10 -9.76 0.74
N ILE A 280 -11.22 -8.88 0.26
CA ILE A 280 -11.57 -7.84 -0.72
C ILE A 280 -11.95 -8.50 -2.04
N THR A 281 -13.19 -8.28 -2.46
CA THR A 281 -13.74 -8.82 -3.70
C THR A 281 -14.56 -7.77 -4.41
N VAL A 282 -14.77 -7.92 -5.72
CA VAL A 282 -15.52 -6.98 -6.55
C VAL A 282 -16.85 -7.58 -6.93
N SER A 283 -17.92 -6.84 -6.75
CA SER A 283 -19.26 -7.17 -7.23
C SER A 283 -19.77 -6.11 -8.21
N ILE A 284 -20.84 -6.44 -8.94
CA ILE A 284 -21.50 -5.46 -9.83
C ILE A 284 -22.08 -4.29 -9.03
N ALA A 285 -22.48 -4.53 -7.77
CA ALA A 285 -23.01 -3.50 -6.89
C ALA A 285 -21.97 -2.45 -6.48
N ASP A 286 -20.67 -2.79 -6.53
CA ASP A 286 -19.58 -1.89 -6.19
C ASP A 286 -19.30 -0.86 -7.32
N MET A 287 -19.83 -1.11 -8.53
CA MET A 287 -19.74 -0.21 -9.67
C MET A 287 -20.80 0.88 -9.57
N THR A 288 -20.56 1.88 -8.74
CA THR A 288 -21.50 2.99 -8.54
C THR A 288 -21.35 4.03 -9.65
N ILE A 289 -22.48 4.46 -10.20
CA ILE A 289 -22.52 5.50 -11.22
C ILE A 289 -22.79 6.84 -10.51
N PRO A 290 -21.93 7.86 -10.68
CA PRO A 290 -22.17 9.16 -10.05
C PRO A 290 -23.42 9.79 -10.66
N PRO A 291 -24.36 10.33 -9.84
CA PRO A 291 -25.61 10.94 -10.35
C PRO A 291 -25.33 12.12 -11.28
N LYS A 292 -24.27 12.90 -11.04
CA LYS A 292 -23.83 14.01 -11.89
C LYS A 292 -23.51 13.61 -13.34
N LYS A 293 -23.22 12.33 -13.61
CA LYS A 293 -22.90 11.84 -14.95
C LYS A 293 -23.99 12.16 -15.97
N TYR A 294 -25.24 11.93 -15.61
CA TYR A 294 -26.35 12.14 -16.53
C TYR A 294 -26.53 13.60 -16.90
N GLU A 295 -26.33 14.50 -15.96
CA GLU A 295 -26.40 15.95 -16.17
C GLU A 295 -25.27 16.44 -17.07
N LEU A 296 -24.03 15.99 -16.81
CA LEU A 296 -22.85 16.35 -17.59
C LEU A 296 -22.97 15.86 -19.05
N VAL A 297 -23.41 14.62 -19.23
CA VAL A 297 -23.60 14.04 -20.58
C VAL A 297 -24.68 14.78 -21.33
N ALA A 298 -25.83 15.05 -20.71
CA ALA A 298 -26.93 15.78 -21.36
C ALA A 298 -26.53 17.22 -21.76
N ALA A 299 -25.76 17.92 -20.92
CA ALA A 299 -25.24 19.24 -21.23
C ALA A 299 -24.26 19.20 -22.42
N SER A 300 -23.43 18.18 -22.50
CA SER A 300 -22.47 18.01 -23.59
C SER A 300 -23.13 17.62 -24.89
N GLU A 301 -24.14 16.76 -24.85
CA GLU A 301 -24.99 16.45 -26.03
C GLU A 301 -25.65 17.72 -26.61
N GLN A 302 -26.14 18.60 -25.75
CA GLN A 302 -26.71 19.88 -26.21
C GLN A 302 -25.64 20.75 -26.86
N MET A 303 -24.44 20.84 -26.30
CA MET A 303 -23.32 21.59 -26.93
C MET A 303 -22.95 21.02 -28.31
N VAL A 304 -22.93 19.69 -28.43
CA VAL A 304 -22.65 19.03 -29.73
C VAL A 304 -23.74 19.35 -30.75
N VAL A 305 -25.01 19.35 -30.39
CA VAL A 305 -26.11 19.72 -31.24
C VAL A 305 -25.96 21.18 -31.73
N ASP A 306 -25.55 22.08 -30.84
CA ASP A 306 -25.32 23.48 -31.20
C ASP A 306 -24.16 23.65 -32.20
N ILE A 307 -23.07 22.92 -32.01
CA ILE A 307 -21.93 22.88 -32.93
C ILE A 307 -22.34 22.31 -34.30
N GLU A 308 -23.16 21.26 -34.33
CA GLU A 308 -23.68 20.70 -35.58
C GLU A 308 -24.61 21.67 -36.32
N ASN A 309 -25.43 22.43 -35.60
CA ASN A 309 -26.29 23.45 -36.18
C ASN A 309 -25.46 24.58 -36.78
N GLN A 310 -24.41 25.04 -36.11
CA GLN A 310 -23.47 26.05 -36.66
C GLN A 310 -22.79 25.55 -37.93
N TYR A 311 -22.38 24.29 -37.95
CA TYR A 311 -21.82 23.67 -39.15
C TYR A 311 -22.82 23.62 -40.33
N LYS A 312 -24.07 23.18 -40.06
CA LYS A 312 -25.15 23.17 -41.07
C LYS A 312 -25.48 24.56 -41.61
N MET A 313 -25.29 25.60 -40.83
CA MET A 313 -25.45 27.00 -41.23
C MET A 313 -24.23 27.54 -42.01
N GLY A 314 -23.15 26.78 -42.12
CA GLY A 314 -21.95 27.18 -42.84
C GLY A 314 -21.00 28.08 -42.05
N PHE A 315 -21.13 28.21 -40.75
CA PHE A 315 -20.28 29.07 -39.90
C PHE A 315 -18.90 28.45 -39.59
N MET A 316 -18.74 27.17 -39.85
CA MET A 316 -17.47 26.45 -39.61
C MET A 316 -17.21 25.38 -40.66
N THR A 317 -15.94 24.99 -40.77
CA THR A 317 -15.50 23.87 -41.61
C THR A 317 -15.73 22.53 -40.92
N ASP A 318 -15.77 21.44 -41.67
CA ASP A 318 -15.91 20.09 -41.08
C ASP A 318 -14.76 19.75 -40.13
N HIS A 319 -13.54 20.19 -40.40
CA HIS A 319 -12.38 20.00 -39.54
C HIS A 319 -12.53 20.75 -38.21
N GLU A 320 -13.07 21.97 -38.20
CA GLU A 320 -13.33 22.72 -36.98
C GLU A 320 -14.46 22.11 -36.17
N ARG A 321 -15.56 21.69 -36.83
CA ARG A 321 -16.63 20.95 -36.21
C ARG A 321 -16.08 19.71 -35.46
N TYR A 322 -15.31 18.86 -36.15
CA TYR A 322 -14.72 17.66 -35.59
C TYR A 322 -13.86 17.99 -34.35
N LYS A 323 -12.97 18.97 -34.49
CA LYS A 323 -12.11 19.39 -33.38
C LYS A 323 -12.88 19.89 -32.17
N GLN A 324 -13.93 20.68 -32.37
CA GLN A 324 -14.76 21.18 -31.27
C GLN A 324 -15.55 20.06 -30.59
N VAL A 325 -16.14 19.14 -31.35
CA VAL A 325 -16.85 17.98 -30.78
C VAL A 325 -15.93 17.10 -29.94
N VAL A 326 -14.70 16.83 -30.43
CA VAL A 326 -13.71 16.06 -29.67
C VAL A 326 -13.37 16.78 -28.37
N GLN A 327 -13.11 18.08 -28.40
CA GLN A 327 -12.81 18.86 -27.20
C GLN A 327 -13.94 18.84 -26.16
N VAL A 328 -15.20 18.90 -26.60
CA VAL A 328 -16.36 18.81 -25.71
C VAL A 328 -16.36 17.46 -24.99
N TRP A 329 -16.17 16.37 -25.74
CA TRP A 329 -16.20 15.02 -25.13
C TRP A 329 -14.97 14.73 -24.29
N GLU A 330 -13.78 15.21 -24.63
CA GLU A 330 -12.59 15.11 -23.78
C GLU A 330 -12.83 15.79 -22.42
N LYS A 331 -13.33 17.04 -22.46
CA LYS A 331 -13.67 17.78 -21.25
C LYS A 331 -14.74 17.07 -20.41
N THR A 332 -15.78 16.54 -21.06
CA THR A 332 -16.83 15.79 -20.37
C THR A 332 -16.30 14.53 -19.72
N THR A 333 -15.37 13.82 -20.39
CA THR A 333 -14.74 12.63 -19.84
C THR A 333 -13.96 12.95 -18.57
N ASP A 334 -13.20 14.05 -18.57
CA ASP A 334 -12.44 14.49 -17.39
C ASP A 334 -13.36 14.91 -16.24
N GLU A 335 -14.45 15.63 -16.54
CA GLU A 335 -15.46 16.04 -15.55
C GLU A 335 -16.20 14.85 -14.94
N VAL A 336 -16.56 13.84 -15.75
CA VAL A 336 -17.19 12.61 -15.29
C VAL A 336 -16.20 11.78 -14.45
N SER A 337 -14.95 11.70 -14.85
CA SER A 337 -13.90 11.00 -14.08
C SER A 337 -13.69 11.64 -12.71
N THR A 338 -13.67 12.96 -12.65
CA THR A 338 -13.58 13.71 -11.40
C THR A 338 -14.82 13.47 -10.51
N ALA A 339 -16.02 13.54 -11.09
CA ALA A 339 -17.25 13.26 -10.36
C ALA A 339 -17.32 11.81 -9.85
N LEU A 340 -16.75 10.86 -10.60
CA LEU A 340 -16.64 9.47 -10.16
C LEU A 340 -15.75 9.35 -8.93
N GLN A 341 -14.57 9.97 -8.96
CA GLN A 341 -13.62 9.95 -7.84
C GLN A 341 -14.21 10.58 -6.56
N GLU A 342 -14.95 11.67 -6.71
CA GLU A 342 -15.63 12.34 -5.58
C GLU A 342 -16.77 11.51 -4.99
N ASN A 343 -17.44 10.69 -5.81
CA ASN A 343 -18.62 9.92 -5.40
C ASN A 343 -18.31 8.50 -4.94
N LEU A 344 -17.11 7.96 -5.27
CA LEU A 344 -16.70 6.64 -4.84
C LEU A 344 -16.39 6.64 -3.33
N ASP A 345 -16.97 5.65 -2.62
CA ASP A 345 -16.63 5.42 -1.23
C ASP A 345 -15.15 4.96 -1.13
N ARG A 346 -14.42 5.52 -0.18
CA ARG A 346 -13.03 5.17 0.11
C ARG A 346 -12.84 3.67 0.46
N TYR A 347 -13.88 3.04 0.95
CA TYR A 347 -13.90 1.61 1.30
C TYR A 347 -14.42 0.71 0.19
N ASN A 348 -14.77 1.29 -0.96
CA ASN A 348 -15.14 0.51 -2.12
C ASN A 348 -13.95 -0.34 -2.58
N PRO A 349 -14.10 -1.66 -2.82
CA PRO A 349 -13.02 -2.54 -3.25
C PRO A 349 -12.29 -2.05 -4.50
N ILE A 350 -13.01 -1.52 -5.47
CA ILE A 350 -12.45 -0.98 -6.72
C ILE A 350 -11.59 0.25 -6.42
N PHE A 351 -12.08 1.16 -5.56
CA PHE A 351 -11.32 2.32 -5.13
C PHE A 351 -10.02 1.90 -4.42
N MET A 352 -10.11 0.98 -3.45
CA MET A 352 -8.94 0.49 -2.71
C MET A 352 -7.88 -0.13 -3.63
N MET A 353 -8.29 -0.90 -4.65
CA MET A 353 -7.36 -1.49 -5.62
C MET A 353 -6.64 -0.44 -6.46
N ALA A 354 -7.35 0.59 -6.91
CA ALA A 354 -6.81 1.65 -7.74
C ALA A 354 -5.96 2.64 -6.95
N ASP A 355 -6.45 3.10 -5.80
CA ASP A 355 -5.77 4.09 -4.94
C ASP A 355 -4.50 3.52 -4.30
N SER A 356 -4.52 2.27 -3.87
CA SER A 356 -3.33 1.57 -3.37
C SER A 356 -2.25 1.38 -4.43
N GLY A 357 -2.60 1.44 -5.73
CA GLY A 357 -1.72 1.08 -6.84
C GLY A 357 -1.47 -0.43 -6.95
N ALA A 358 -2.31 -1.25 -6.32
CA ALA A 358 -2.23 -2.70 -6.41
C ALA A 358 -2.63 -3.20 -7.80
N ARG A 359 -3.73 -2.70 -8.34
CA ARG A 359 -4.25 -3.07 -9.67
C ARG A 359 -5.09 -1.95 -10.27
N GLY A 360 -4.89 -1.69 -11.57
CA GLY A 360 -5.61 -0.65 -12.29
C GLY A 360 -5.13 0.76 -11.97
N SER A 361 -5.83 1.73 -12.50
CA SER A 361 -5.67 3.16 -12.20
C SER A 361 -7.02 3.84 -12.20
N MET A 362 -7.12 5.01 -11.58
CA MET A 362 -8.39 5.77 -11.55
C MET A 362 -8.84 6.24 -12.93
N ALA A 363 -7.96 6.23 -13.93
CA ALA A 363 -8.29 6.57 -15.32
C ALA A 363 -8.78 5.35 -16.14
N GLN A 364 -8.58 4.14 -15.64
CA GLN A 364 -9.04 2.89 -16.25
C GLN A 364 -10.42 2.48 -15.73
#